data_348d7f76370ccc3fa3a6605fab2a2884
#
_entry.id   348d7f76370ccc3fa3a6605fab2a2884
#
_cell.length_a   1.000
_cell.length_b   1.000
_cell.length_c   1.000
_cell.angle_alpha   90.00
_cell.angle_beta   90.00
_cell.angle_gamma   90.00
#
_symmetry.space_group_name_H-M   'P 1'
#
loop_
_entity.id
_entity.type
_entity.pdbx_description
1 polymer ?
#
loop_
_entity_poly.entity_id
_entity_poly.type
_entity_poly.pdbx_seq_one_letter_code
_entity_poly.pdbx_strand_id
1 'polypeptide(L)'
;MNTTLKIFHWAPRILCILAILFVSMFALDSFDPHYTLWQQLQAFAIHLIPSYLLILFLVVAWKWELIGGMMLIIFALGFTPLIYMHNYNMNHSVWISLSIILVINFPFVVTGTLFILSHYLKKKNRVAG
;
A
#
# COMPACT_ATOMS: atom_id res chain seq x y z
N MET A 1 -22.04 15.43 5.66
CA MET A 1 -21.71 14.02 5.37
C MET A 1 -22.16 13.15 6.53
N ASN A 2 -22.91 12.08 6.25
CA ASN A 2 -23.42 11.20 7.32
C ASN A 2 -22.29 10.30 7.87
N THR A 3 -22.59 9.56 8.95
CA THR A 3 -21.58 8.72 9.64
C THR A 3 -20.98 7.66 8.72
N THR A 4 -21.80 6.99 7.90
CA THR A 4 -21.34 5.96 6.96
C THR A 4 -20.35 6.54 5.97
N LEU A 5 -20.66 7.71 5.38
CA LEU A 5 -19.77 8.37 4.44
C LEU A 5 -18.45 8.82 5.10
N LYS A 6 -18.50 9.28 6.34
CA LYS A 6 -17.30 9.65 7.10
C LYS A 6 -16.41 8.44 7.33
N ILE A 7 -16.99 7.30 7.68
CA ILE A 7 -16.23 6.07 7.88
C ILE A 7 -15.53 5.66 6.57
N PHE A 8 -16.25 5.61 5.46
CA PHE A 8 -15.67 5.24 4.17
C PHE A 8 -14.69 6.29 3.63
N HIS A 9 -14.84 7.54 4.06
CA HIS A 9 -13.89 8.60 3.70
C HIS A 9 -12.55 8.43 4.43
N TRP A 10 -12.59 8.22 5.74
CA TRP A 10 -11.39 8.21 6.58
C TRP A 10 -10.73 6.84 6.69
N ALA A 11 -11.50 5.75 6.67
CA ALA A 11 -10.95 4.40 6.84
C ALA A 11 -9.85 4.08 5.81
N PRO A 12 -10.06 4.27 4.50
CA PRO A 12 -8.98 3.98 3.54
C PRO A 12 -7.77 4.89 3.71
N ARG A 13 -7.97 6.13 4.10
CA ARG A 13 -6.87 7.08 4.32
C ARG A 13 -6.01 6.66 5.51
N ILE A 14 -6.64 6.31 6.61
CA ILE A 14 -5.95 5.84 7.82
C ILE A 14 -5.24 4.52 7.53
N LEU A 15 -5.92 3.57 6.90
CA LEU A 15 -5.32 2.28 6.54
C LEU A 15 -4.13 2.43 5.61
N CYS A 16 -4.23 3.34 4.63
CA CYS A 16 -3.13 3.60 3.71
C CYS A 16 -1.91 4.17 4.44
N ILE A 17 -2.13 5.13 5.34
CA ILE A 17 -1.05 5.71 6.15
C ILE A 17 -0.39 4.63 7.00
N LEU A 18 -1.18 3.78 7.66
CA LEU A 18 -0.66 2.67 8.46
C LEU A 18 0.13 1.68 7.59
N ALA A 19 -0.36 1.38 6.40
CA ALA A 19 0.34 0.49 5.47
C ALA A 19 1.67 1.09 5.00
N ILE A 20 1.71 2.39 4.72
CA ILE A 20 2.93 3.10 4.34
C ILE A 20 3.95 3.04 5.48
N LEU A 21 3.52 3.28 6.71
CA LEU A 21 4.39 3.18 7.88
C LEU A 21 4.92 1.76 8.06
N PHE A 22 4.06 0.76 7.88
CA PHE A 22 4.43 -0.65 7.97
C PHE A 22 5.50 -1.01 6.93
N VAL A 23 5.28 -0.63 5.67
CA VAL A 23 6.27 -0.89 4.61
C VAL A 23 7.57 -0.14 4.87
N SER A 24 7.49 1.08 5.39
CA SER A 24 8.68 1.89 5.72
C SER A 24 9.53 1.27 6.81
N MET A 25 8.92 0.49 7.72
CA MET A 25 9.67 -0.21 8.76
C MET A 25 10.68 -1.21 8.18
N PHE A 26 10.40 -1.81 7.03
CA PHE A 26 11.34 -2.71 6.38
C PHE A 26 12.62 -2.00 5.91
N ALA A 27 12.56 -0.70 5.68
CA ALA A 27 13.75 0.06 5.30
C ALA A 27 14.77 0.18 6.45
N LEU A 28 14.32 0.00 7.70
CA LEU A 28 15.22 0.01 8.86
C LEU A 28 16.20 -1.16 8.83
N ASP A 29 15.85 -2.25 8.16
CA ASP A 29 16.74 -3.42 8.02
C ASP A 29 17.93 -3.16 7.09
N SER A 30 17.94 -2.04 6.37
CA SER A 30 19.04 -1.67 5.49
C SER A 30 20.26 -1.12 6.23
N PHE A 31 20.13 -0.82 7.52
CA PHE A 31 21.26 -0.33 8.34
C PHE A 31 22.12 -1.50 8.77
N ASP A 32 23.29 -1.62 8.13
CA ASP A 32 24.26 -2.67 8.39
C ASP A 32 25.56 -2.03 8.90
N PRO A 33 26.08 -2.46 10.07
CA PRO A 33 27.34 -1.89 10.62
C PRO A 33 28.57 -2.12 9.74
N HIS A 34 28.51 -3.06 8.78
CA HIS A 34 29.59 -3.30 7.82
C HIS A 34 29.67 -2.24 6.73
N TYR A 35 28.63 -1.41 6.57
CA TYR A 35 28.60 -0.34 5.57
C TYR A 35 29.03 0.99 6.20
N THR A 36 29.56 1.88 5.35
CA THR A 36 29.81 3.27 5.74
C THR A 36 28.46 3.97 5.99
N LEU A 37 28.48 5.08 6.70
CA LEU A 37 27.27 5.87 6.93
C LEU A 37 26.58 6.26 5.61
N TRP A 38 27.37 6.67 4.61
CA TRP A 38 26.87 7.03 3.30
C TRP A 38 26.17 5.85 2.60
N GLN A 39 26.78 4.65 2.66
CA GLN A 39 26.20 3.45 2.09
C GLN A 39 24.90 3.06 2.80
N GLN A 40 24.85 3.20 4.12
CA GLN A 40 23.64 2.95 4.88
C GLN A 40 22.51 3.89 4.49
N LEU A 41 22.80 5.19 4.31
CA LEU A 41 21.80 6.18 3.90
C LEU A 41 21.29 5.90 2.47
N GLN A 42 22.17 5.51 1.56
CA GLN A 42 21.75 5.14 0.21
C GLN A 42 20.86 3.90 0.21
N ALA A 43 21.22 2.86 0.97
CA ALA A 43 20.41 1.65 1.09
C ALA A 43 19.03 1.96 1.70
N PHE A 44 19.00 2.78 2.74
CA PHE A 44 17.76 3.21 3.39
C PHE A 44 16.84 3.94 2.40
N ALA A 45 17.40 4.89 1.63
CA ALA A 45 16.62 5.64 0.65
C ALA A 45 16.06 4.72 -0.46
N ILE A 46 16.85 3.75 -0.92
CA ILE A 46 16.39 2.79 -1.93
C ILE A 46 15.26 1.91 -1.38
N HIS A 47 15.37 1.45 -0.15
CA HIS A 47 14.34 0.63 0.47
C HIS A 47 13.05 1.39 0.75
N LEU A 48 13.09 2.73 0.76
CA LEU A 48 11.91 3.57 0.91
C LEU A 48 11.19 3.86 -0.41
N ILE A 49 11.74 3.47 -1.57
CA ILE A 49 11.10 3.71 -2.87
C ILE A 49 9.65 3.21 -2.91
N PRO A 50 9.32 1.98 -2.46
CA PRO A 50 7.92 1.54 -2.42
C PRO A 50 7.02 2.46 -1.59
N SER A 51 7.53 2.98 -0.46
CA SER A 51 6.79 3.91 0.39
C SER A 51 6.52 5.23 -0.33
N TYR A 52 7.48 5.74 -1.08
CA TYR A 52 7.29 6.98 -1.86
C TYR A 52 6.20 6.81 -2.92
N LEU A 53 6.18 5.66 -3.62
CA LEU A 53 5.13 5.36 -4.59
C LEU A 53 3.75 5.27 -3.92
N LEU A 54 3.68 4.66 -2.75
CA LEU A 54 2.41 4.56 -1.99
C LEU A 54 1.94 5.92 -1.50
N ILE A 55 2.86 6.80 -1.09
CA ILE A 55 2.52 8.18 -0.71
C ILE A 55 1.94 8.91 -1.92
N LEU A 56 2.54 8.74 -3.10
CA LEU A 56 2.02 9.34 -4.33
C LEU A 56 0.60 8.84 -4.62
N PHE A 57 0.36 7.53 -4.51
CA PHE A 57 -0.97 6.97 -4.72
C PHE A 57 -1.97 7.47 -3.68
N LEU A 58 -1.54 7.65 -2.43
CA LEU A 58 -2.38 8.23 -1.39
C LEU A 58 -2.75 9.68 -1.71
N VAL A 59 -1.81 10.49 -2.16
CA VAL A 59 -2.06 11.88 -2.56
C VAL A 59 -3.08 11.92 -3.69
N VAL A 60 -2.93 11.06 -4.70
CA VAL A 60 -3.90 10.95 -5.80
C VAL A 60 -5.26 10.52 -5.27
N ALA A 61 -5.31 9.49 -4.42
CA ALA A 61 -6.57 8.96 -3.87
C ALA A 61 -7.25 9.95 -2.92
N TRP A 62 -6.47 10.81 -2.27
CA TRP A 62 -7.04 11.82 -1.37
C TRP A 62 -7.97 12.76 -2.12
N LYS A 63 -7.60 13.10 -3.35
CA LYS A 63 -8.34 14.01 -4.19
C LYS A 63 -9.27 13.27 -5.16
N TRP A 64 -8.78 12.18 -5.75
CA TRP A 64 -9.52 11.36 -6.72
C TRP A 64 -9.59 9.91 -6.22
N GLU A 65 -10.58 9.63 -5.39
CA GLU A 65 -10.71 8.35 -4.70
C GLU A 65 -10.81 7.16 -5.65
N LEU A 66 -11.54 7.30 -6.75
CA LEU A 66 -11.68 6.21 -7.73
C LEU A 66 -10.35 5.88 -8.41
N ILE A 67 -9.67 6.90 -8.91
CA ILE A 67 -8.40 6.74 -9.63
C ILE A 67 -7.33 6.20 -8.70
N GLY A 68 -7.18 6.81 -7.51
CA GLY A 68 -6.19 6.39 -6.53
C GLY A 68 -6.44 4.99 -6.01
N GLY A 69 -7.71 4.64 -5.76
CA GLY A 69 -8.07 3.29 -5.33
C GLY A 69 -7.75 2.24 -6.38
N MET A 70 -8.03 2.52 -7.64
CA MET A 70 -7.69 1.64 -8.74
C MET A 70 -6.17 1.49 -8.89
N MET A 71 -5.42 2.57 -8.76
CA MET A 71 -3.96 2.54 -8.81
C MET A 71 -3.37 1.65 -7.72
N LEU A 72 -3.90 1.74 -6.50
CA LEU A 72 -3.45 0.90 -5.38
C LEU A 72 -3.67 -0.59 -5.66
N ILE A 73 -4.84 -0.95 -6.19
CA ILE A 73 -5.15 -2.34 -6.50
C ILE A 73 -4.28 -2.85 -7.64
N ILE A 74 -4.15 -2.08 -8.72
CA ILE A 74 -3.33 -2.45 -9.87
C ILE A 74 -1.86 -2.60 -9.46
N PHE A 75 -1.35 -1.69 -8.63
CA PHE A 75 0.01 -1.76 -8.11
C PHE A 75 0.21 -3.05 -7.30
N ALA A 76 -0.71 -3.34 -6.37
CA ALA A 76 -0.62 -4.54 -5.53
C ALA A 76 -0.64 -5.82 -6.39
N LEU A 77 -1.57 -5.92 -7.33
CA LEU A 77 -1.67 -7.09 -8.19
C LEU A 77 -0.47 -7.21 -9.15
N GLY A 78 0.02 -6.08 -9.65
CA GLY A 78 1.19 -6.07 -10.55
C GLY A 78 2.48 -6.53 -9.87
N PHE A 79 2.63 -6.25 -8.58
CA PHE A 79 3.80 -6.67 -7.81
C PHE A 79 3.69 -8.10 -7.26
N THR A 80 2.52 -8.70 -7.30
CA THR A 80 2.30 -10.06 -6.78
C THR A 80 3.27 -11.10 -7.37
N PRO A 81 3.46 -11.19 -8.71
CA PRO A 81 4.42 -12.15 -9.27
C PRO A 81 5.84 -11.92 -8.80
N LEU A 82 6.26 -10.65 -8.70
CA LEU A 82 7.62 -10.32 -8.27
C LEU A 82 7.86 -10.71 -6.81
N ILE A 83 6.90 -10.43 -5.94
CA ILE A 83 6.96 -10.79 -4.53
C ILE A 83 6.99 -12.30 -4.38
N TYR A 84 6.15 -13.03 -5.14
CA TYR A 84 6.11 -14.47 -5.11
C TYR A 84 7.45 -15.08 -5.51
N MET A 85 8.00 -14.66 -6.66
CA MET A 85 9.27 -15.18 -7.17
C MET A 85 10.42 -14.92 -6.20
N HIS A 86 10.48 -13.72 -5.64
CA HIS A 86 11.51 -13.35 -4.68
C HIS A 86 11.46 -14.24 -3.44
N ASN A 87 10.28 -14.42 -2.86
CA ASN A 87 10.12 -15.23 -1.67
C ASN A 87 10.31 -16.72 -1.94
N TYR A 88 9.83 -17.20 -3.08
CA TYR A 88 10.02 -18.60 -3.46
C TYR A 88 11.51 -18.94 -3.63
N ASN A 89 12.28 -18.04 -4.24
CA ASN A 89 13.72 -18.22 -4.40
C ASN A 89 14.46 -18.23 -3.05
N MET A 90 13.92 -17.57 -2.03
CA MET A 90 14.53 -17.56 -0.70
C MET A 90 14.17 -18.78 0.13
N ASN A 91 12.93 -19.23 0.11
CA ASN A 91 12.45 -20.28 1.02
C ASN A 91 12.00 -21.56 0.33
N HIS A 92 11.86 -21.58 -1.00
CA HIS A 92 11.44 -22.74 -1.81
C HIS A 92 10.11 -23.35 -1.36
N SER A 93 9.23 -22.54 -0.76
CA SER A 93 7.93 -22.99 -0.28
C SER A 93 6.81 -22.18 -0.93
N VAL A 94 5.90 -22.88 -1.61
CA VAL A 94 4.71 -22.26 -2.23
C VAL A 94 3.81 -21.65 -1.15
N TRP A 95 3.61 -22.39 -0.05
CA TRP A 95 2.70 -21.94 1.03
C TRP A 95 3.23 -20.70 1.73
N ILE A 96 4.51 -20.65 2.05
CA ILE A 96 5.13 -19.49 2.69
C ILE A 96 5.06 -18.29 1.76
N SER A 97 5.37 -18.47 0.48
CA SER A 97 5.33 -17.38 -0.51
C SER A 97 3.92 -16.81 -0.67
N LEU A 98 2.90 -17.66 -0.76
CA LEU A 98 1.51 -17.23 -0.84
C LEU A 98 1.07 -16.51 0.43
N SER A 99 1.49 -16.98 1.61
CA SER A 99 1.18 -16.33 2.87
C SER A 99 1.77 -14.93 2.95
N ILE A 100 3.01 -14.75 2.50
CA ILE A 100 3.67 -13.44 2.48
C ILE A 100 2.97 -12.49 1.53
N ILE A 101 2.57 -12.96 0.34
CA ILE A 101 1.80 -12.17 -0.62
C ILE A 101 0.50 -11.70 0.01
N LEU A 102 -0.22 -12.59 0.68
CA LEU A 102 -1.48 -12.25 1.33
C LEU A 102 -1.28 -11.15 2.37
N VAL A 103 -0.25 -11.28 3.22
CA VAL A 103 0.03 -10.31 4.26
C VAL A 103 0.42 -8.94 3.69
N ILE A 104 1.20 -8.92 2.61
CA ILE A 104 1.69 -7.66 2.02
C ILE A 104 0.62 -6.99 1.17
N ASN A 105 -0.08 -7.75 0.32
CA ASN A 105 -1.03 -7.18 -0.65
C ASN A 105 -2.40 -6.90 -0.04
N PHE A 106 -2.82 -7.65 0.96
CA PHE A 106 -4.16 -7.53 1.54
C PHE A 106 -4.48 -6.10 1.99
N PRO A 107 -3.61 -5.41 2.77
CA PRO A 107 -3.91 -4.04 3.18
C PRO A 107 -4.12 -3.09 2.00
N PHE A 108 -3.35 -3.23 0.92
CA PHE A 108 -3.44 -2.34 -0.25
C PHE A 108 -4.70 -2.60 -1.07
N VAL A 109 -5.07 -3.87 -1.25
CA VAL A 109 -6.30 -4.24 -1.96
C VAL A 109 -7.52 -3.76 -1.17
N VAL A 110 -7.54 -3.97 0.14
CA VAL A 110 -8.62 -3.49 1.01
C VAL A 110 -8.72 -1.96 0.95
N THR A 111 -7.60 -1.27 1.09
CA THR A 111 -7.56 0.20 1.05
C THR A 111 -8.05 0.73 -0.29
N GLY A 112 -7.57 0.17 -1.40
CA GLY A 112 -8.02 0.56 -2.73
C GLY A 112 -9.50 0.33 -2.95
N THR A 113 -10.02 -0.80 -2.49
CA THR A 113 -11.45 -1.12 -2.56
C THR A 113 -12.27 -0.11 -1.74
N LEU A 114 -11.81 0.24 -0.54
CA LEU A 114 -12.52 1.22 0.30
C LEU A 114 -12.53 2.61 -0.34
N PHE A 115 -11.45 3.03 -0.99
CA PHE A 115 -11.45 4.29 -1.75
C PHE A 115 -12.48 4.26 -2.88
N ILE A 116 -12.55 3.16 -3.62
CA ILE A 116 -13.53 3.01 -4.71
C ILE A 116 -14.95 3.05 -4.16
N LEU A 117 -15.22 2.32 -3.08
CA LEU A 117 -16.53 2.33 -2.42
C LEU A 117 -16.89 3.71 -1.90
N SER A 118 -15.94 4.42 -1.30
CA SER A 118 -16.15 5.80 -0.86
C SER A 118 -16.57 6.70 -2.00
N HIS A 119 -15.90 6.58 -3.15
CA HIS A 119 -16.25 7.35 -4.35
C HIS A 119 -17.69 7.11 -4.78
N TYR A 120 -18.10 5.85 -4.89
CA TYR A 120 -19.45 5.52 -5.36
C TYR A 120 -20.52 5.87 -4.33
N LEU A 121 -20.25 5.70 -3.05
CA LEU A 121 -21.19 6.08 -1.98
C LEU A 121 -21.42 7.59 -1.97
N LYS A 122 -20.38 8.38 -2.13
CA LYS A 122 -20.49 9.84 -2.21
C LYS A 122 -21.27 10.26 -3.45
N LYS A 123 -21.01 9.61 -4.59
CA LYS A 123 -21.73 9.87 -5.83
C LYS A 123 -23.22 9.57 -5.68
N LYS A 124 -23.56 8.41 -5.10
CA LYS A 124 -24.94 8.01 -4.84
C LYS A 124 -25.64 9.02 -3.92
N ASN A 125 -24.96 9.46 -2.87
CA ASN A 125 -25.53 10.43 -1.93
C ASN A 125 -25.77 11.78 -2.59
N ARG A 126 -24.88 12.24 -3.47
CA ARG A 126 -25.06 13.49 -4.21
C ARG A 126 -26.23 13.43 -5.19
N VAL A 127 -26.41 12.28 -5.85
CA VAL A 127 -27.54 12.07 -6.79
C VAL A 127 -28.86 11.98 -6.02
N ALA A 128 -28.88 11.32 -4.86
CA ALA A 128 -30.08 11.17 -4.04
C ALA A 128 -30.45 12.45 -3.28
N GLY A 129 -29.48 13.30 -3.00
CA GLY A 129 -29.69 14.56 -2.29
C GLY A 129 -29.76 15.72 -3.24
#